data_a8f0d750666237f6e0212b57b6d5e420
#
_entry.id   a8f0d750666237f6e0212b57b6d5e420
#
_cell.length_a   1.000
_cell.length_b   1.000
_cell.length_c   1.000
_cell.angle_alpha   90.00
_cell.angle_beta   90.00
_cell.angle_gamma   90.00
#
_symmetry.space_group_name_H-M   'P 1'
#
loop_
_entity.id
_entity.type
_entity.pdbx_description
1 polymer ?
#
loop_
_entity_poly.entity_id
_entity_poly.type
_entity_poly.pdbx_seq_one_letter_code
_entity_poly.pdbx_strand_id
1 'polypeptide(L)'
;MKCPVCKKNIPESSLKCPFCKSRTGLLCSKCNTVNPIGSINCKSCGSELLKICKHCNGVNFPDATKCRKCGLPFENSKQTQPQKEHQRSTLEYNPKYLTHKQAFDTLTDGILSNEKKIFSIAGAKGIGKTTLLKQAIKNLEKEHLQWCIGECSPITQLSPGGVIQDMLLNTFNLPNFCINNEEFQQNAMAFFENEFKFLKKNEISEFINFLYNYKEGNYEDIINNKRRTYEILLQIFGAFANTGRFVFVIDNFDFIDGFSVEFFTTLMHKTIVQKNLKFIALYNKPKPINSYFLIEELDIKAYVDINLAPMSSKELAQSIKMTSEAGTYITEREKEVILEKSCGNPAFVEQATSYCFDCQISDKAFLLTNNFENLILDRLETLKKINQEAHKLLCCAAILGNKLNLVLLKDIFGYKNQEFLDIMSYLVKSNFVRPYNQIYYEFNNLLLWETILKNI
;
A
#
# COMPACT_ATOMS: atom_id res chain seq x y z
N MET A 1 -3.30 31.81 -32.77
CA MET A 1 -4.14 30.60 -32.93
C MET A 1 -5.55 30.81 -32.41
N LYS A 2 -6.49 29.95 -32.81
CA LYS A 2 -7.87 29.98 -32.24
C LYS A 2 -7.95 29.06 -31.01
N CYS A 3 -8.62 29.54 -29.95
CA CYS A 3 -8.89 28.72 -28.78
C CYS A 3 -9.76 27.51 -29.16
N PRO A 4 -9.41 26.27 -28.83
CA PRO A 4 -10.20 25.09 -29.18
C PRO A 4 -11.58 25.06 -28.51
N VAL A 5 -11.73 25.74 -27.36
CA VAL A 5 -12.99 25.74 -26.57
C VAL A 5 -13.90 26.92 -26.98
N CYS A 6 -13.44 28.18 -26.86
CA CYS A 6 -14.30 29.36 -27.10
C CYS A 6 -14.14 29.97 -28.50
N LYS A 7 -13.31 29.37 -29.37
CA LYS A 7 -13.04 29.79 -30.77
C LYS A 7 -12.48 31.19 -30.96
N LYS A 8 -12.25 32.00 -29.92
CA LYS A 8 -11.68 33.33 -30.00
C LYS A 8 -10.20 33.27 -30.38
N ASN A 9 -9.69 34.31 -31.08
CA ASN A 9 -8.29 34.42 -31.43
C ASN A 9 -7.46 34.74 -30.19
N ILE A 10 -6.35 34.00 -30.01
CA ILE A 10 -5.44 34.12 -28.89
C ILE A 10 -4.00 34.07 -29.39
N PRO A 11 -3.04 34.65 -28.67
CA PRO A 11 -1.63 34.58 -29.03
C PRO A 11 -1.14 33.13 -29.13
N GLU A 12 -0.21 32.85 -30.04
CA GLU A 12 0.31 31.49 -30.25
C GLU A 12 1.14 30.96 -29.07
N SER A 13 1.66 31.86 -28.25
CA SER A 13 2.42 31.54 -27.02
C SER A 13 1.54 31.33 -25.78
N SER A 14 0.22 31.36 -25.93
CA SER A 14 -0.70 31.25 -24.78
C SER A 14 -0.83 29.82 -24.29
N LEU A 15 -0.44 29.57 -23.02
CA LEU A 15 -0.68 28.30 -22.33
C LEU A 15 -2.13 28.14 -21.86
N LYS A 16 -2.82 29.28 -21.62
CA LYS A 16 -4.24 29.33 -21.24
C LYS A 16 -4.94 30.42 -22.03
N CYS A 17 -6.18 30.16 -22.43
CA CYS A 17 -7.02 31.15 -23.09
C CYS A 17 -7.33 32.31 -22.13
N PRO A 18 -7.09 33.57 -22.49
CA PRO A 18 -7.41 34.73 -21.64
C PRO A 18 -8.93 34.91 -21.44
N PHE A 19 -9.76 34.40 -22.36
CA PHE A 19 -11.22 34.57 -22.32
C PHE A 19 -11.94 33.46 -21.52
N CYS A 20 -11.67 32.18 -21.80
CA CYS A 20 -12.35 31.06 -21.15
C CYS A 20 -11.49 30.27 -20.16
N LYS A 21 -10.24 30.70 -19.91
CA LYS A 21 -9.26 30.10 -19.00
C LYS A 21 -8.86 28.65 -19.32
N SER A 22 -9.40 28.05 -20.37
CA SER A 22 -9.04 26.69 -20.81
C SER A 22 -7.57 26.62 -21.24
N ARG A 23 -6.95 25.47 -21.04
CA ARG A 23 -5.58 25.22 -21.49
C ARG A 23 -5.52 25.17 -23.01
N THR A 24 -4.59 25.89 -23.61
CA THR A 24 -4.47 26.05 -25.07
C THR A 24 -3.10 25.64 -25.61
N GLY A 25 -2.11 25.44 -24.72
CA GLY A 25 -0.75 25.09 -25.12
C GLY A 25 -0.09 24.08 -24.23
N LEU A 26 0.94 23.43 -24.76
CA LEU A 26 1.88 22.52 -24.09
C LEU A 26 3.27 23.16 -24.11
N LEU A 27 3.90 23.25 -22.93
CA LEU A 27 5.28 23.72 -22.80
C LEU A 27 6.24 22.55 -23.05
N CYS A 28 7.20 22.73 -23.95
CA CYS A 28 8.26 21.75 -24.16
C CYS A 28 9.27 21.82 -23.02
N SER A 29 9.54 20.70 -22.35
CA SER A 29 10.50 20.63 -21.24
C SER A 29 11.95 20.79 -21.65
N LYS A 30 12.29 20.59 -22.96
CA LYS A 30 13.66 20.73 -23.47
C LYS A 30 14.02 22.14 -23.92
N CYS A 31 13.10 22.86 -24.57
CA CYS A 31 13.39 24.14 -25.17
C CYS A 31 12.44 25.29 -24.76
N ASN A 32 11.54 25.03 -23.83
CA ASN A 32 10.53 25.95 -23.30
C ASN A 32 9.61 26.59 -24.37
N THR A 33 9.53 25.99 -25.57
CA THR A 33 8.64 26.49 -26.62
C THR A 33 7.21 26.06 -26.31
N VAL A 34 6.25 26.96 -26.43
CA VAL A 34 4.82 26.65 -26.31
C VAL A 34 4.31 26.08 -27.64
N ASN A 35 3.70 24.91 -27.53
CA ASN A 35 3.09 24.18 -28.65
C ASN A 35 1.57 24.14 -28.49
N PRO A 36 0.80 24.06 -29.57
CA PRO A 36 -0.66 23.87 -29.48
C PRO A 36 -1.01 22.61 -28.69
N ILE A 37 -2.15 22.63 -28.00
CA ILE A 37 -2.63 21.43 -27.27
C ILE A 37 -2.89 20.31 -28.28
N GLY A 38 -2.41 19.09 -27.95
CA GLY A 38 -2.50 17.93 -28.85
C GLY A 38 -1.28 17.74 -29.76
N SER A 39 -0.29 18.63 -29.73
CA SER A 39 0.98 18.43 -30.46
C SER A 39 1.72 17.22 -29.92
N ILE A 40 2.06 16.27 -30.77
CA ILE A 40 2.84 15.07 -30.43
C ILE A 40 4.31 15.41 -30.26
N ASN A 41 4.83 16.25 -31.16
CA ASN A 41 6.25 16.66 -31.14
C ASN A 41 6.36 18.20 -31.01
N CYS A 42 7.43 18.67 -30.41
CA CYS A 42 7.74 20.08 -30.31
C CYS A 42 8.08 20.68 -31.67
N LYS A 43 7.40 21.76 -32.05
CA LYS A 43 7.62 22.46 -33.31
C LYS A 43 9.03 23.08 -33.45
N SER A 44 9.71 23.32 -32.35
CA SER A 44 11.04 23.99 -32.33
C SER A 44 12.19 22.99 -32.28
N CYS A 45 12.14 21.98 -31.38
CA CYS A 45 13.27 21.08 -31.16
C CYS A 45 12.94 19.61 -31.50
N GLY A 46 11.73 19.31 -32.02
CA GLY A 46 11.32 17.95 -32.43
C GLY A 46 11.11 16.97 -31.29
N SER A 47 11.35 17.33 -30.01
CA SER A 47 11.19 16.40 -28.89
C SER A 47 9.72 16.00 -28.72
N GLU A 48 9.50 14.75 -28.34
CA GLU A 48 8.17 14.19 -28.08
C GLU A 48 7.51 14.93 -26.91
N LEU A 49 6.29 15.43 -27.13
CA LEU A 49 5.47 16.12 -26.13
C LEU A 49 4.35 15.24 -25.59
N LEU A 50 3.87 14.33 -26.42
CA LEU A 50 2.82 13.39 -26.10
C LEU A 50 3.08 12.03 -26.78
N LYS A 51 2.78 10.95 -26.05
CA LYS A 51 2.92 9.56 -26.52
C LYS A 51 1.56 8.94 -26.71
N ILE A 52 1.31 8.34 -27.86
CA ILE A 52 0.02 7.68 -28.18
C ILE A 52 0.16 6.18 -27.90
N CYS A 53 -0.76 5.64 -27.12
CA CYS A 53 -0.85 4.22 -26.86
C CYS A 53 -1.32 3.45 -28.09
N LYS A 54 -0.56 2.46 -28.55
CA LYS A 54 -0.90 1.63 -29.73
C LYS A 54 -2.14 0.75 -29.51
N HIS A 55 -2.48 0.44 -28.26
CA HIS A 55 -3.59 -0.45 -27.91
C HIS A 55 -4.95 0.25 -27.82
N CYS A 56 -4.96 1.50 -27.30
CA CYS A 56 -6.23 2.19 -27.02
C CYS A 56 -6.29 3.63 -27.57
N ASN A 57 -5.26 4.06 -28.33
CA ASN A 57 -5.07 5.43 -28.82
C ASN A 57 -5.12 6.51 -27.73
N GLY A 58 -4.98 6.12 -26.47
CA GLY A 58 -4.90 7.05 -25.33
C GLY A 58 -3.65 7.90 -25.39
N VAL A 59 -3.81 9.22 -25.15
CA VAL A 59 -2.72 10.19 -25.15
C VAL A 59 -2.07 10.21 -23.77
N ASN A 60 -0.74 10.12 -23.74
CA ASN A 60 0.08 10.03 -22.52
C ASN A 60 1.23 11.03 -22.57
N PHE A 61 1.88 11.28 -21.44
CA PHE A 61 3.12 12.03 -21.40
C PHE A 61 4.30 11.19 -21.99
N PRO A 62 5.37 11.82 -22.50
CA PRO A 62 6.48 11.12 -23.14
C PRO A 62 7.20 10.12 -22.22
N ASP A 63 7.27 10.44 -20.92
CA ASP A 63 7.90 9.67 -19.86
C ASP A 63 7.01 8.55 -19.28
N ALA A 64 5.75 8.46 -19.74
CA ALA A 64 4.84 7.44 -19.25
C ALA A 64 5.35 6.03 -19.59
N THR A 65 5.51 5.21 -18.58
CA THR A 65 5.89 3.78 -18.71
C THR A 65 4.70 2.89 -19.01
N LYS A 66 3.49 3.32 -18.59
CA LYS A 66 2.21 2.66 -18.83
C LYS A 66 1.19 3.65 -19.36
N CYS A 67 0.27 3.19 -20.18
CA CYS A 67 -0.81 4.02 -20.70
C CYS A 67 -1.81 4.41 -19.61
N ARG A 68 -2.12 5.71 -19.49
CA ARG A 68 -3.10 6.22 -18.51
C ARG A 68 -4.53 5.73 -18.78
N LYS A 69 -4.85 5.39 -20.02
CA LYS A 69 -6.19 4.99 -20.42
C LYS A 69 -6.44 3.49 -20.24
N CYS A 70 -5.49 2.62 -20.66
CA CYS A 70 -5.68 1.16 -20.62
C CYS A 70 -4.72 0.42 -19.67
N GLY A 71 -3.82 1.11 -18.98
CA GLY A 71 -2.89 0.51 -18.03
C GLY A 71 -1.73 -0.30 -18.65
N LEU A 72 -1.77 -0.60 -19.95
CA LEU A 72 -0.77 -1.42 -20.61
C LEU A 72 0.60 -0.71 -20.70
N PRO A 73 1.72 -1.44 -20.54
CA PRO A 73 3.05 -0.87 -20.65
C PRO A 73 3.35 -0.48 -22.10
N PHE A 74 4.15 0.57 -22.29
CA PHE A 74 4.68 0.91 -23.61
C PHE A 74 5.86 0.01 -23.95
N GLU A 75 5.80 -0.69 -25.08
CA GLU A 75 6.92 -1.44 -25.64
C GLU A 75 8.07 -0.47 -25.96
N ASN A 76 9.31 -0.81 -25.55
CA ASN A 76 10.53 -0.01 -25.73
C ASN A 76 10.72 1.22 -24.84
N SER A 77 10.41 1.17 -23.59
CA SER A 77 11.15 2.00 -22.63
C SER A 77 12.52 1.34 -22.40
N LYS A 78 13.57 1.77 -23.16
CA LYS A 78 14.94 1.53 -22.73
C LYS A 78 15.00 1.96 -21.27
N GLN A 79 15.38 1.04 -20.40
CA GLN A 79 15.72 1.32 -19.01
C GLN A 79 16.83 2.37 -19.00
N THR A 80 16.46 3.64 -19.02
CA THR A 80 17.29 4.68 -18.45
C THR A 80 17.31 4.37 -16.96
N GLN A 81 18.46 3.92 -16.49
CA GLN A 81 18.72 3.77 -15.06
C GLN A 81 18.18 5.03 -14.38
N PRO A 82 17.31 4.91 -13.37
CA PRO A 82 16.85 6.06 -12.62
C PRO A 82 18.11 6.70 -11.99
N GLN A 83 18.36 7.95 -12.35
CA GLN A 83 19.28 8.77 -11.59
C GLN A 83 18.84 8.65 -10.13
N LYS A 84 19.80 8.41 -9.25
CA LYS A 84 19.64 8.30 -7.81
C LYS A 84 19.01 9.59 -7.27
N GLU A 85 17.71 9.74 -7.39
CA GLU A 85 16.95 10.61 -6.52
C GLU A 85 16.95 9.93 -5.15
N HIS A 86 17.29 10.68 -4.12
CA HIS A 86 17.34 10.25 -2.74
C HIS A 86 16.00 9.64 -2.33
N GLN A 87 15.80 8.36 -2.63
CA GLN A 87 14.83 7.52 -1.97
C GLN A 87 15.31 7.38 -0.52
N ARG A 88 14.70 8.16 0.37
CA ARG A 88 14.77 7.85 1.79
C ARG A 88 14.14 6.47 1.96
N SER A 89 14.95 5.57 2.41
CA SER A 89 14.68 4.16 2.60
C SER A 89 13.39 3.94 3.41
N THR A 90 12.29 3.52 2.73
CA THR A 90 11.57 2.39 3.28
C THR A 90 12.62 1.41 3.79
N LEU A 91 12.51 0.88 4.98
CA LEU A 91 13.44 -0.10 5.53
C LEU A 91 13.70 -1.16 4.45
N GLU A 92 14.68 -0.87 3.57
CA GLU A 92 15.08 -1.79 2.53
C GLU A 92 15.66 -3.00 3.26
N TYR A 93 15.22 -4.18 2.86
CA TYR A 93 15.81 -5.41 3.31
C TYR A 93 17.33 -5.27 3.21
N ASN A 94 17.97 -5.19 4.36
CA ASN A 94 19.40 -5.28 4.45
C ASN A 94 19.72 -6.57 5.22
N PRO A 95 20.30 -7.58 4.57
CA PRO A 95 20.61 -8.86 5.22
C PRO A 95 21.54 -8.71 6.44
N LYS A 96 22.22 -7.57 6.57
CA LYS A 96 23.05 -7.23 7.75
C LYS A 96 22.22 -6.79 8.98
N TYR A 97 20.93 -6.48 8.82
CA TYR A 97 20.07 -5.91 9.87
C TYR A 97 18.75 -6.66 9.98
N LEU A 98 18.82 -7.98 10.11
CA LEU A 98 17.63 -8.81 10.38
C LEU A 98 17.19 -8.59 11.83
N THR A 99 16.00 -8.06 11.99
CA THR A 99 15.31 -8.06 13.28
C THR A 99 14.65 -9.42 13.50
N HIS A 100 14.58 -9.88 14.75
CA HIS A 100 13.96 -11.18 15.07
C HIS A 100 14.55 -12.36 14.25
N LYS A 101 15.86 -12.46 14.18
CA LYS A 101 16.57 -13.44 13.31
C LYS A 101 16.01 -14.86 13.43
N GLN A 102 15.80 -15.37 14.64
CA GLN A 102 15.28 -16.73 14.84
C GLN A 102 13.87 -16.90 14.23
N ALA A 103 13.00 -15.90 14.40
CA ALA A 103 11.67 -15.91 13.79
C ALA A 103 11.73 -15.84 12.27
N PHE A 104 12.67 -15.06 11.73
CA PHE A 104 12.93 -14.95 10.30
C PHE A 104 13.38 -16.30 9.71
N ASP A 105 14.38 -16.95 10.33
CA ASP A 105 14.89 -18.25 9.89
C ASP A 105 13.75 -19.30 9.94
N THR A 106 12.99 -19.34 11.06
CA THR A 106 11.83 -20.25 11.20
C THR A 106 10.79 -20.03 10.12
N LEU A 107 10.48 -18.77 9.76
CA LEU A 107 9.49 -18.44 8.73
C LEU A 107 9.98 -18.85 7.34
N THR A 108 11.21 -18.49 6.97
CA THR A 108 11.77 -18.74 5.64
C THR A 108 11.97 -20.23 5.38
N ASP A 109 12.58 -20.95 6.34
CA ASP A 109 12.77 -22.40 6.24
C ASP A 109 11.43 -23.15 6.21
N GLY A 110 10.47 -22.70 7.01
CA GLY A 110 9.13 -23.27 7.01
C GLY A 110 8.39 -23.07 5.69
N ILE A 111 8.50 -21.88 5.07
CA ILE A 111 7.88 -21.60 3.76
C ILE A 111 8.48 -22.51 2.68
N LEU A 112 9.77 -22.77 2.71
CA LEU A 112 10.44 -23.67 1.77
C LEU A 112 10.18 -25.15 2.06
N SER A 113 9.79 -25.49 3.27
CA SER A 113 9.44 -26.87 3.67
C SER A 113 8.14 -27.33 3.00
N ASN A 114 8.10 -28.58 2.54
CA ASN A 114 6.87 -29.20 2.02
C ASN A 114 5.88 -29.61 3.13
N GLU A 115 6.35 -29.75 4.36
CA GLU A 115 5.54 -30.21 5.50
C GLU A 115 4.75 -29.08 6.15
N LYS A 116 5.37 -27.89 6.25
CA LYS A 116 4.77 -26.73 6.92
C LYS A 116 3.88 -25.97 5.95
N LYS A 117 2.64 -25.71 6.36
CA LYS A 117 1.62 -25.12 5.50
C LYS A 117 0.96 -23.88 6.08
N ILE A 118 0.87 -23.78 7.40
CA ILE A 118 0.21 -22.67 8.09
C ILE A 118 1.18 -22.03 9.06
N PHE A 119 1.24 -20.73 9.00
CA PHE A 119 2.10 -19.91 9.85
C PHE A 119 1.27 -18.84 10.53
N SER A 120 1.44 -18.69 11.83
CA SER A 120 0.97 -17.53 12.55
C SER A 120 2.17 -16.69 13.00
N ILE A 121 2.06 -15.38 12.85
CA ILE A 121 3.03 -14.41 13.34
C ILE A 121 2.32 -13.51 14.35
N ALA A 122 2.57 -13.76 15.63
CA ALA A 122 1.93 -13.05 16.74
C ALA A 122 2.90 -12.10 17.45
N GLY A 123 2.38 -11.00 17.98
CA GLY A 123 3.18 -10.08 18.79
C GLY A 123 2.44 -8.78 19.09
N ALA A 124 3.00 -7.94 19.94
CA ALA A 124 2.42 -6.63 20.25
C ALA A 124 2.26 -5.74 19.00
N LYS A 125 1.36 -4.77 19.05
CA LYS A 125 1.26 -3.74 18.00
C LYS A 125 2.61 -3.00 17.87
N GLY A 126 3.04 -2.80 16.63
CA GLY A 126 4.31 -2.09 16.33
C GLY A 126 5.59 -2.91 16.53
N ILE A 127 5.53 -4.19 16.90
CA ILE A 127 6.71 -5.04 17.17
C ILE A 127 7.51 -5.44 15.93
N GLY A 128 6.97 -5.23 14.72
CA GLY A 128 7.67 -5.52 13.47
C GLY A 128 7.15 -6.76 12.72
N LYS A 129 5.94 -7.25 12.98
CA LYS A 129 5.34 -8.40 12.27
C LYS A 129 5.35 -8.24 10.75
N THR A 130 4.78 -7.16 10.24
CA THR A 130 4.75 -6.83 8.81
C THR A 130 6.15 -6.60 8.23
N THR A 131 7.08 -6.05 9.03
CA THR A 131 8.49 -5.88 8.64
C THR A 131 9.17 -7.23 8.45
N LEU A 132 8.98 -8.17 9.39
CA LEU A 132 9.49 -9.54 9.29
C LEU A 132 8.98 -10.23 8.00
N LEU A 133 7.68 -10.11 7.72
CA LEU A 133 7.08 -10.64 6.50
C LEU A 133 7.73 -10.03 5.25
N LYS A 134 7.86 -8.70 5.18
CA LYS A 134 8.48 -8.00 4.03
C LYS A 134 9.94 -8.44 3.82
N GLN A 135 10.68 -8.67 4.90
CA GLN A 135 12.04 -9.19 4.84
C GLN A 135 12.07 -10.63 4.30
N ALA A 136 11.15 -11.50 4.74
CA ALA A 136 11.03 -12.86 4.24
C ALA A 136 10.66 -12.89 2.74
N ILE A 137 9.69 -12.08 2.31
CA ILE A 137 9.32 -11.94 0.89
C ILE A 137 10.54 -11.60 0.05
N LYS A 138 11.31 -10.59 0.46
CA LYS A 138 12.51 -10.15 -0.26
C LYS A 138 13.62 -11.18 -0.28
N ASN A 139 13.81 -11.92 0.80
CA ASN A 139 14.77 -13.02 0.85
C ASN A 139 14.40 -14.15 -0.12
N LEU A 140 13.10 -14.43 -0.25
CA LEU A 140 12.56 -15.51 -1.06
C LEU A 140 12.22 -15.10 -2.52
N GLU A 141 12.62 -13.91 -2.98
CA GLU A 141 12.38 -13.45 -4.37
C GLU A 141 12.91 -14.44 -5.43
N LYS A 142 14.02 -15.11 -5.14
CA LYS A 142 14.64 -16.09 -6.07
C LYS A 142 13.87 -17.41 -6.18
N GLU A 143 12.98 -17.69 -5.24
CA GLU A 143 12.20 -18.94 -5.20
C GLU A 143 10.97 -18.88 -6.10
N HIS A 144 10.78 -17.76 -6.82
CA HIS A 144 9.64 -17.54 -7.73
C HIS A 144 8.27 -17.80 -7.08
N LEU A 145 8.15 -17.52 -5.78
CA LEU A 145 6.89 -17.58 -5.05
C LEU A 145 6.00 -16.39 -5.44
N GLN A 146 4.72 -16.64 -5.57
CA GLN A 146 3.72 -15.61 -5.80
C GLN A 146 2.98 -15.31 -4.47
N TRP A 147 3.02 -14.06 -4.07
CA TRP A 147 2.47 -13.61 -2.81
C TRP A 147 1.12 -12.96 -3.02
N CYS A 148 0.08 -13.55 -2.43
CA CYS A 148 -1.27 -13.00 -2.43
C CYS A 148 -1.55 -12.42 -1.05
N ILE A 149 -1.39 -11.09 -0.92
CA ILE A 149 -1.39 -10.40 0.37
C ILE A 149 -2.63 -9.53 0.49
N GLY A 150 -3.40 -9.75 1.56
CA GLY A 150 -4.51 -8.90 1.98
C GLY A 150 -4.25 -8.29 3.34
N GLU A 151 -4.69 -7.05 3.53
CA GLU A 151 -4.60 -6.32 4.77
C GLU A 151 -5.99 -6.09 5.35
N CYS A 152 -6.23 -6.58 6.56
CA CYS A 152 -7.46 -6.30 7.30
C CYS A 152 -7.37 -4.95 8.01
N SER A 153 -8.52 -4.31 8.16
CA SER A 153 -8.69 -3.05 8.89
C SER A 153 -10.07 -3.01 9.54
N PRO A 154 -10.32 -2.10 10.48
CA PRO A 154 -11.68 -1.91 11.02
C PRO A 154 -12.74 -1.65 9.95
N ILE A 155 -12.36 -1.03 8.83
CA ILE A 155 -13.27 -0.78 7.70
C ILE A 155 -13.56 -2.08 6.94
N THR A 156 -12.53 -2.86 6.61
CA THR A 156 -12.70 -4.15 5.90
C THR A 156 -13.42 -5.18 6.75
N GLN A 157 -13.33 -5.09 8.08
CA GLN A 157 -14.06 -5.97 9.00
C GLN A 157 -15.58 -5.84 8.87
N LEU A 158 -16.07 -4.65 8.53
CA LEU A 158 -17.50 -4.39 8.31
C LEU A 158 -18.00 -4.85 6.93
N SER A 159 -17.11 -5.36 6.10
CA SER A 159 -17.34 -5.59 4.69
C SER A 159 -17.19 -7.07 4.36
N PRO A 160 -18.26 -7.79 3.97
CA PRO A 160 -18.19 -9.20 3.63
C PRO A 160 -17.18 -9.48 2.50
N GLY A 161 -16.11 -10.23 2.82
CA GLY A 161 -15.06 -10.55 1.86
C GLY A 161 -14.05 -9.42 1.59
N GLY A 162 -14.02 -8.38 2.43
CA GLY A 162 -13.17 -7.21 2.21
C GLY A 162 -11.68 -7.54 2.08
N VAL A 163 -11.15 -8.46 2.90
CA VAL A 163 -9.75 -8.88 2.77
C VAL A 163 -9.51 -9.72 1.51
N ILE A 164 -10.49 -10.53 1.08
CA ILE A 164 -10.38 -11.31 -0.17
C ILE A 164 -10.29 -10.37 -1.38
N GLN A 165 -11.11 -9.31 -1.39
CA GLN A 165 -11.06 -8.29 -2.43
C GLN A 165 -9.71 -7.58 -2.44
N ASP A 166 -9.18 -7.15 -1.27
CA ASP A 166 -7.87 -6.52 -1.17
C ASP A 166 -6.75 -7.46 -1.68
N MET A 167 -6.78 -8.74 -1.30
CA MET A 167 -5.85 -9.76 -1.80
C MET A 167 -5.87 -9.87 -3.32
N LEU A 168 -7.04 -9.95 -3.93
CA LEU A 168 -7.20 -10.11 -5.39
C LEU A 168 -6.80 -8.85 -6.14
N LEU A 169 -7.22 -7.68 -5.66
CA LEU A 169 -6.84 -6.40 -6.26
C LEU A 169 -5.33 -6.19 -6.21
N ASN A 170 -4.69 -6.53 -5.10
CA ASN A 170 -3.23 -6.44 -4.97
C ASN A 170 -2.51 -7.46 -5.87
N THR A 171 -2.99 -8.70 -5.92
CA THR A 171 -2.39 -9.78 -6.74
C THR A 171 -2.42 -9.44 -8.23
N PHE A 172 -3.51 -8.86 -8.72
CA PHE A 172 -3.64 -8.45 -10.12
C PHE A 172 -3.19 -7.02 -10.40
N ASN A 173 -2.69 -6.32 -9.38
CA ASN A 173 -2.28 -4.91 -9.47
C ASN A 173 -3.40 -4.01 -10.05
N LEU A 174 -4.63 -4.28 -9.64
CA LEU A 174 -5.82 -3.56 -10.08
C LEU A 174 -6.07 -2.31 -9.21
N PRO A 175 -6.68 -1.26 -9.77
CA PRO A 175 -7.04 -0.08 -8.99
C PRO A 175 -8.08 -0.42 -7.93
N ASN A 176 -7.89 0.14 -6.73
CA ASN A 176 -8.79 -0.03 -5.60
C ASN A 176 -10.10 0.79 -5.69
N PHE A 177 -10.39 1.42 -6.80
CA PHE A 177 -11.62 2.18 -7.02
C PHE A 177 -12.23 1.83 -8.38
N CYS A 178 -13.53 1.64 -8.39
CA CYS A 178 -14.30 1.55 -9.62
C CYS A 178 -14.51 2.98 -10.13
N ILE A 179 -14.09 3.23 -11.36
CA ILE A 179 -14.68 4.31 -12.13
C ILE A 179 -15.92 3.66 -12.74
N ASN A 180 -17.13 4.11 -12.35
CA ASN A 180 -18.39 3.62 -12.86
C ASN A 180 -18.49 4.03 -14.35
N ASN A 181 -17.81 3.28 -15.20
CA ASN A 181 -17.66 3.53 -16.63
C ASN A 181 -17.77 2.17 -17.34
N GLU A 182 -18.68 2.09 -18.31
CA GLU A 182 -18.85 0.93 -19.18
C GLU A 182 -17.52 0.45 -19.79
N GLU A 183 -16.63 1.39 -20.14
CA GLU A 183 -15.30 1.08 -20.67
C GLU A 183 -14.43 0.31 -19.65
N PHE A 184 -14.52 0.65 -18.36
CA PHE A 184 -13.80 -0.07 -17.31
C PHE A 184 -14.33 -1.50 -17.15
N GLN A 185 -15.65 -1.67 -17.14
CA GLN A 185 -16.26 -3.00 -17.03
C GLN A 185 -15.89 -3.89 -18.22
N GLN A 186 -15.91 -3.35 -19.44
CA GLN A 186 -15.49 -4.09 -20.64
C GLN A 186 -14.01 -4.50 -20.57
N ASN A 187 -13.13 -3.61 -20.12
CA ASN A 187 -11.70 -3.89 -19.98
C ASN A 187 -11.44 -4.93 -18.88
N ALA A 188 -12.15 -4.86 -17.76
CA ALA A 188 -12.07 -5.84 -16.69
C ALA A 188 -12.57 -7.22 -17.16
N MET A 189 -13.69 -7.26 -17.90
CA MET A 189 -14.18 -8.49 -18.50
C MET A 189 -13.14 -9.11 -19.42
N ALA A 190 -12.58 -8.36 -20.36
CA ALA A 190 -11.57 -8.87 -21.30
C ALA A 190 -10.31 -9.36 -20.59
N PHE A 191 -9.87 -8.66 -19.52
CA PHE A 191 -8.75 -9.07 -18.72
C PHE A 191 -9.00 -10.40 -18.02
N PHE A 192 -10.13 -10.55 -17.31
CA PHE A 192 -10.41 -11.76 -16.56
C PHE A 192 -10.84 -12.94 -17.43
N GLU A 193 -11.46 -12.71 -18.61
CA GLU A 193 -11.69 -13.76 -19.63
C GLU A 193 -10.36 -14.39 -20.10
N ASN A 194 -9.33 -13.59 -20.23
CA ASN A 194 -8.01 -14.09 -20.62
C ASN A 194 -7.28 -14.79 -19.47
N GLU A 195 -7.39 -14.25 -18.26
CA GLU A 195 -6.73 -14.78 -17.05
C GLU A 195 -7.40 -16.06 -16.55
N PHE A 196 -8.74 -16.08 -16.51
CA PHE A 196 -9.54 -17.19 -15.98
C PHE A 196 -10.32 -17.94 -17.05
N LYS A 197 -9.62 -18.57 -18.00
CA LYS A 197 -10.24 -19.35 -19.11
C LYS A 197 -11.13 -20.48 -18.65
N PHE A 198 -11.04 -20.90 -17.39
CA PHE A 198 -11.86 -21.94 -16.77
C PHE A 198 -13.20 -21.42 -16.23
N LEU A 199 -13.39 -20.10 -16.13
CA LEU A 199 -14.67 -19.48 -15.73
C LEU A 199 -15.53 -19.13 -16.94
N LYS A 200 -16.84 -19.23 -16.75
CA LYS A 200 -17.82 -18.77 -17.75
C LYS A 200 -17.98 -17.24 -17.69
N LYS A 201 -18.42 -16.63 -18.76
CA LYS A 201 -18.64 -15.16 -18.85
C LYS A 201 -19.53 -14.60 -17.73
N ASN A 202 -20.60 -15.29 -17.37
CA ASN A 202 -21.46 -14.88 -16.28
C ASN A 202 -20.77 -14.97 -14.92
N GLU A 203 -19.89 -15.97 -14.70
CA GLU A 203 -19.09 -16.12 -13.48
C GLU A 203 -18.04 -15.01 -13.36
N ILE A 204 -17.43 -14.61 -14.48
CA ILE A 204 -16.51 -13.47 -14.54
C ILE A 204 -17.24 -12.17 -14.22
N SER A 205 -18.45 -11.97 -14.75
CA SER A 205 -19.28 -10.80 -14.42
C SER A 205 -19.61 -10.73 -12.92
N GLU A 206 -20.02 -11.87 -12.33
CA GLU A 206 -20.29 -11.98 -10.89
C GLU A 206 -19.03 -11.72 -10.07
N PHE A 207 -17.87 -12.20 -10.51
CA PHE A 207 -16.58 -11.96 -9.88
C PHE A 207 -16.18 -10.48 -9.91
N ILE A 208 -16.35 -9.80 -11.03
CA ILE A 208 -16.10 -8.37 -11.17
C ILE A 208 -17.03 -7.58 -10.24
N ASN A 209 -18.31 -7.95 -10.18
CA ASN A 209 -19.24 -7.37 -9.23
C ASN A 209 -18.80 -7.57 -7.79
N PHE A 210 -18.35 -8.77 -7.40
CA PHE A 210 -17.78 -9.00 -6.08
C PHE A 210 -16.58 -8.09 -5.81
N LEU A 211 -15.66 -7.90 -6.76
CA LEU A 211 -14.45 -7.09 -6.56
C LEU A 211 -14.75 -5.61 -6.37
N TYR A 212 -15.78 -5.06 -7.00
CA TYR A 212 -15.99 -3.62 -7.09
C TYR A 212 -17.26 -3.12 -6.41
N ASN A 213 -18.33 -3.90 -6.31
CA ASN A 213 -19.58 -3.50 -5.64
C ASN A 213 -19.42 -3.26 -4.13
N TYR A 214 -18.40 -3.83 -3.53
CA TYR A 214 -18.01 -3.54 -2.15
C TYR A 214 -17.87 -2.04 -1.88
N LYS A 215 -17.38 -1.26 -2.84
CA LYS A 215 -17.14 0.18 -2.66
C LYS A 215 -18.37 1.05 -2.86
N GLU A 216 -19.41 0.50 -3.45
CA GLU A 216 -20.72 1.14 -3.56
C GLU A 216 -21.63 0.85 -2.36
N GLY A 217 -21.16 0.04 -1.38
CA GLY A 217 -21.92 -0.28 -0.17
C GLY A 217 -23.07 -1.27 -0.38
N ASN A 218 -23.11 -1.95 -1.51
CA ASN A 218 -24.17 -2.94 -1.81
C ASN A 218 -23.79 -4.34 -1.31
N TYR A 219 -23.73 -4.48 0.02
CA TYR A 219 -23.37 -5.76 0.68
C TYR A 219 -24.46 -6.81 0.59
N GLU A 220 -25.71 -6.40 0.40
CA GLU A 220 -26.85 -7.32 0.34
C GLU A 220 -26.70 -8.33 -0.80
N ASP A 221 -26.23 -7.91 -1.95
CA ASP A 221 -26.02 -8.77 -3.10
C ASP A 221 -24.93 -9.83 -2.84
N ILE A 222 -23.85 -9.47 -2.12
CA ILE A 222 -22.79 -10.42 -1.75
C ILE A 222 -23.33 -11.45 -0.75
N ILE A 223 -24.12 -11.02 0.22
CA ILE A 223 -24.69 -11.92 1.23
C ILE A 223 -25.75 -12.83 0.61
N ASN A 224 -26.62 -12.28 -0.22
CA ASN A 224 -27.69 -13.05 -0.88
C ASN A 224 -27.14 -14.08 -1.87
N ASN A 225 -26.03 -13.78 -2.53
CA ASN A 225 -25.37 -14.66 -3.49
C ASN A 225 -24.13 -15.39 -2.91
N LYS A 226 -24.00 -15.45 -1.58
CA LYS A 226 -22.81 -15.96 -0.86
C LYS A 226 -22.31 -17.30 -1.41
N ARG A 227 -23.22 -18.27 -1.58
CA ARG A 227 -22.85 -19.60 -2.07
C ARG A 227 -22.22 -19.54 -3.46
N ARG A 228 -22.80 -18.77 -4.36
CA ARG A 228 -22.32 -18.61 -5.73
C ARG A 228 -20.97 -17.91 -5.77
N THR A 229 -20.81 -16.83 -4.99
CA THR A 229 -19.55 -16.11 -4.82
C THR A 229 -18.45 -17.06 -4.31
N TYR A 230 -18.76 -17.89 -3.31
CA TYR A 230 -17.81 -18.89 -2.80
C TYR A 230 -17.40 -19.91 -3.86
N GLU A 231 -18.32 -20.41 -4.67
CA GLU A 231 -18.02 -21.36 -5.74
C GLU A 231 -17.02 -20.76 -6.75
N ILE A 232 -17.20 -19.50 -7.14
CA ILE A 232 -16.30 -18.77 -8.04
C ILE A 232 -14.94 -18.54 -7.38
N LEU A 233 -14.91 -18.00 -6.17
CA LEU A 233 -13.67 -17.74 -5.44
C LEU A 233 -12.88 -19.03 -5.19
N LEU A 234 -13.54 -20.15 -4.86
CA LEU A 234 -12.88 -21.44 -4.68
C LEU A 234 -12.25 -21.96 -5.97
N GLN A 235 -12.85 -21.72 -7.14
CA GLN A 235 -12.22 -22.05 -8.42
C GLN A 235 -10.96 -21.21 -8.65
N ILE A 236 -11.01 -19.89 -8.41
CA ILE A 236 -9.88 -18.99 -8.58
C ILE A 236 -8.73 -19.32 -7.63
N PHE A 237 -9.01 -19.39 -6.34
CA PHE A 237 -8.00 -19.72 -5.32
C PHE A 237 -7.50 -21.16 -5.45
N GLY A 238 -8.35 -22.08 -5.89
CA GLY A 238 -7.96 -23.44 -6.22
C GLY A 238 -7.01 -23.50 -7.41
N ALA A 239 -7.21 -22.66 -8.43
CA ALA A 239 -6.27 -22.53 -9.54
C ALA A 239 -4.91 -21.97 -9.07
N PHE A 240 -4.89 -20.97 -8.20
CA PHE A 240 -3.66 -20.47 -7.57
C PHE A 240 -2.94 -21.57 -6.79
N ALA A 241 -3.66 -22.30 -5.93
CA ALA A 241 -3.11 -23.40 -5.14
C ALA A 241 -2.52 -24.52 -6.02
N ASN A 242 -3.09 -24.76 -7.21
CA ASN A 242 -2.61 -25.78 -8.15
C ASN A 242 -1.23 -25.49 -8.72
N THR A 243 -0.80 -24.23 -8.76
CA THR A 243 0.55 -23.89 -9.24
C THR A 243 1.63 -24.31 -8.23
N GLY A 244 1.26 -24.55 -6.96
CA GLY A 244 2.18 -24.87 -5.86
C GLY A 244 3.13 -23.73 -5.48
N ARG A 245 2.88 -22.52 -5.98
CA ARG A 245 3.77 -21.36 -5.82
C ARG A 245 3.13 -20.18 -5.10
N PHE A 246 1.86 -20.28 -4.71
CA PHE A 246 1.17 -19.20 -4.01
C PHE A 246 1.33 -19.29 -2.49
N VAL A 247 1.63 -18.13 -1.90
CA VAL A 247 1.64 -17.91 -0.46
C VAL A 247 0.55 -16.89 -0.14
N PHE A 248 -0.49 -17.32 0.53
CA PHE A 248 -1.57 -16.45 0.98
C PHE A 248 -1.21 -15.82 2.32
N VAL A 249 -1.35 -14.51 2.40
CA VAL A 249 -1.02 -13.74 3.59
C VAL A 249 -2.17 -12.84 3.98
N ILE A 250 -2.56 -12.89 5.25
CA ILE A 250 -3.51 -11.95 5.84
C ILE A 250 -2.79 -11.17 6.94
N ASP A 251 -2.55 -9.89 6.71
CA ASP A 251 -2.03 -8.98 7.72
C ASP A 251 -3.18 -8.36 8.53
N ASN A 252 -2.92 -8.06 9.81
CA ASN A 252 -3.91 -7.56 10.77
C ASN A 252 -5.13 -8.48 10.91
N PHE A 253 -4.92 -9.78 10.99
CA PHE A 253 -5.96 -10.81 11.06
C PHE A 253 -6.99 -10.59 12.18
N ASP A 254 -6.67 -9.75 13.16
CA ASP A 254 -7.59 -9.32 14.23
C ASP A 254 -8.90 -8.71 13.68
N PHE A 255 -8.83 -8.09 12.49
CA PHE A 255 -9.94 -7.41 11.82
C PHE A 255 -10.52 -8.21 10.65
N ILE A 256 -10.31 -9.53 10.61
CA ILE A 256 -10.90 -10.36 9.56
C ILE A 256 -12.43 -10.42 9.72
N ASP A 257 -13.15 -10.31 8.60
CA ASP A 257 -14.60 -10.42 8.56
C ASP A 257 -15.07 -11.88 8.55
N GLY A 258 -16.32 -12.13 9.00
CA GLY A 258 -16.86 -13.48 9.11
C GLY A 258 -17.01 -14.21 7.77
N PHE A 259 -17.29 -13.50 6.68
CA PHE A 259 -17.37 -14.08 5.33
C PHE A 259 -16.00 -14.63 4.91
N SER A 260 -14.93 -13.87 5.14
CA SER A 260 -13.56 -14.26 4.81
C SER A 260 -13.07 -15.43 5.67
N VAL A 261 -13.39 -15.45 6.97
CA VAL A 261 -13.06 -16.59 7.86
C VAL A 261 -13.66 -17.88 7.31
N GLU A 262 -14.96 -17.90 7.02
CA GLU A 262 -15.65 -19.07 6.52
C GLU A 262 -15.13 -19.50 5.15
N PHE A 263 -14.82 -18.52 4.27
CA PHE A 263 -14.22 -18.80 2.97
C PHE A 263 -12.86 -19.50 3.11
N PHE A 264 -11.94 -18.92 3.89
CA PHE A 264 -10.61 -19.49 4.05
C PHE A 264 -10.64 -20.85 4.76
N THR A 265 -11.51 -21.04 5.73
CA THR A 265 -11.74 -22.35 6.36
C THR A 265 -12.15 -23.38 5.30
N THR A 266 -13.14 -23.05 4.47
CA THR A 266 -13.59 -23.93 3.38
C THR A 266 -12.49 -24.20 2.35
N LEU A 267 -11.72 -23.19 1.98
CA LEU A 267 -10.59 -23.31 1.05
C LEU A 267 -9.52 -24.25 1.60
N MET A 268 -9.17 -24.08 2.87
CA MET A 268 -8.15 -24.90 3.52
C MET A 268 -8.56 -26.37 3.62
N HIS A 269 -9.79 -26.67 4.01
CA HIS A 269 -10.30 -28.05 4.02
C HIS A 269 -10.20 -28.72 2.66
N LYS A 270 -10.49 -27.98 1.58
CA LYS A 270 -10.46 -28.53 0.22
C LYS A 270 -9.05 -28.64 -0.38
N THR A 271 -8.13 -27.80 0.01
CA THR A 271 -6.88 -27.62 -0.74
C THR A 271 -5.61 -27.94 0.05
N ILE A 272 -5.59 -27.75 1.35
CA ILE A 272 -4.36 -27.83 2.16
C ILE A 272 -3.82 -29.26 2.25
N VAL A 273 -4.71 -30.25 2.30
CA VAL A 273 -4.34 -31.67 2.41
C VAL A 273 -3.69 -32.17 1.12
N GLN A 274 -4.06 -31.59 -0.01
CA GLN A 274 -3.69 -32.11 -1.34
C GLN A 274 -2.61 -31.30 -2.07
N LYS A 275 -2.28 -30.05 -1.66
CA LYS A 275 -1.46 -29.13 -2.44
C LYS A 275 -0.49 -28.33 -1.56
N ASN A 276 0.62 -27.87 -2.17
CA ASN A 276 1.63 -27.01 -1.50
C ASN A 276 1.14 -25.57 -1.30
N LEU A 277 -0.03 -25.42 -0.68
CA LEU A 277 -0.55 -24.12 -0.29
C LEU A 277 0.15 -23.66 1.00
N LYS A 278 0.60 -22.41 1.03
CA LYS A 278 1.10 -21.75 2.24
C LYS A 278 0.13 -20.67 2.66
N PHE A 279 -0.14 -20.59 3.95
CA PHE A 279 -1.01 -19.57 4.52
C PHE A 279 -0.32 -18.92 5.72
N ILE A 280 -0.26 -17.60 5.76
CA ILE A 280 0.38 -16.82 6.82
C ILE A 280 -0.62 -15.82 7.38
N ALA A 281 -0.87 -15.87 8.68
CA ALA A 281 -1.71 -14.90 9.40
C ALA A 281 -0.87 -14.09 10.37
N LEU A 282 -0.96 -12.77 10.31
CA LEU A 282 -0.32 -11.85 11.25
C LEU A 282 -1.38 -11.24 12.16
N TYR A 283 -1.19 -11.32 13.48
CA TYR A 283 -2.16 -10.78 14.43
C TYR A 283 -1.51 -10.23 15.70
N ASN A 284 -2.25 -9.42 16.43
CA ASN A 284 -1.82 -8.90 17.73
C ASN A 284 -2.10 -9.94 18.83
N LYS A 285 -1.39 -9.83 19.95
CA LYS A 285 -1.72 -10.59 21.15
C LYS A 285 -2.77 -9.84 21.97
N PRO A 286 -3.74 -10.51 22.59
CA PRO A 286 -3.99 -11.98 22.60
C PRO A 286 -4.46 -12.50 21.24
N LYS A 287 -4.36 -13.83 21.04
CA LYS A 287 -4.79 -14.51 19.81
C LYS A 287 -6.28 -14.25 19.54
N PRO A 288 -6.67 -13.77 18.34
CA PRO A 288 -8.08 -13.53 18.02
C PRO A 288 -8.88 -14.84 18.04
N ILE A 289 -10.11 -14.79 18.52
CA ILE A 289 -11.01 -15.96 18.60
C ILE A 289 -11.16 -16.62 17.22
N ASN A 290 -11.29 -15.82 16.16
CA ASN A 290 -11.44 -16.31 14.79
C ASN A 290 -10.23 -17.12 14.27
N SER A 291 -9.07 -17.02 14.90
CA SER A 291 -7.88 -17.80 14.48
C SER A 291 -7.93 -19.28 14.91
N TYR A 292 -8.79 -19.64 15.84
CA TYR A 292 -8.94 -21.02 16.26
C TYR A 292 -9.50 -21.91 15.13
N PHE A 293 -10.42 -21.42 14.33
CA PHE A 293 -10.98 -22.16 13.19
C PHE A 293 -9.93 -22.59 12.16
N LEU A 294 -8.85 -21.83 12.03
CA LEU A 294 -7.76 -22.14 11.11
C LEU A 294 -6.83 -23.24 11.64
N ILE A 295 -6.88 -23.56 12.94
CA ILE A 295 -5.89 -24.38 13.63
C ILE A 295 -6.47 -25.70 14.09
N GLU A 296 -7.73 -25.73 14.55
CA GLU A 296 -8.33 -26.90 15.21
C GLU A 296 -8.57 -28.08 14.27
N GLU A 297 -8.70 -27.83 12.97
CA GLU A 297 -9.04 -28.87 11.98
C GLU A 297 -7.84 -29.32 11.12
N LEU A 298 -6.65 -28.77 11.36
CA LEU A 298 -5.46 -29.07 10.59
C LEU A 298 -4.44 -29.85 11.41
N ASP A 299 -3.71 -30.74 10.73
CA ASP A 299 -2.62 -31.49 11.36
C ASP A 299 -1.63 -30.53 12.04
N ILE A 300 -1.47 -30.67 13.37
CA ILE A 300 -0.58 -29.84 14.21
C ILE A 300 0.86 -29.80 13.64
N LYS A 301 1.30 -30.85 12.94
CA LYS A 301 2.61 -30.89 12.30
C LYS A 301 2.76 -29.89 11.16
N ALA A 302 1.67 -29.49 10.49
CA ALA A 302 1.69 -28.53 9.39
C ALA A 302 1.66 -27.06 9.86
N TYR A 303 1.48 -26.82 11.16
CA TYR A 303 1.38 -25.48 11.75
C TYR A 303 2.69 -25.01 12.37
N VAL A 304 2.98 -23.71 12.23
CA VAL A 304 4.13 -23.04 12.84
C VAL A 304 3.65 -21.76 13.54
N ASP A 305 3.86 -21.67 14.84
CA ASP A 305 3.52 -20.48 15.63
C ASP A 305 4.79 -19.65 15.93
N ILE A 306 4.84 -18.45 15.39
CA ILE A 306 5.96 -17.51 15.54
C ILE A 306 5.54 -16.37 16.45
N ASN A 307 6.08 -16.32 17.64
CA ASN A 307 5.80 -15.31 18.65
C ASN A 307 6.92 -14.29 18.70
N LEU A 308 6.67 -13.03 18.29
CA LEU A 308 7.65 -11.96 18.38
C LEU A 308 7.68 -11.37 19.79
N ALA A 309 8.86 -11.46 20.42
CA ALA A 309 9.15 -10.81 21.68
C ALA A 309 9.61 -9.35 21.46
N PRO A 310 9.57 -8.49 22.50
CA PRO A 310 10.20 -7.18 22.44
C PRO A 310 11.66 -7.27 21.99
N MET A 311 12.09 -6.33 21.15
CA MET A 311 13.47 -6.29 20.65
C MET A 311 14.47 -5.91 21.74
N SER A 312 15.67 -6.44 21.64
CA SER A 312 16.77 -6.03 22.51
C SER A 312 17.23 -4.60 22.21
N SER A 313 17.83 -3.93 23.19
CA SER A 313 18.40 -2.59 23.00
C SER A 313 19.47 -2.56 21.90
N LYS A 314 20.17 -3.66 21.66
CA LYS A 314 21.13 -3.79 20.55
C LYS A 314 20.44 -3.73 19.17
N GLU A 315 19.37 -4.48 19.00
CA GLU A 315 18.60 -4.50 17.75
C GLU A 315 17.94 -3.13 17.47
N LEU A 316 17.37 -2.51 18.50
CA LEU A 316 16.77 -1.19 18.40
C LEU A 316 17.81 -0.07 18.15
N ALA A 317 18.99 -0.16 18.75
CA ALA A 317 20.08 0.79 18.49
C ALA A 317 20.54 0.78 17.03
N GLN A 318 20.49 -0.37 16.38
CA GLN A 318 20.76 -0.48 14.93
C GLN A 318 19.66 0.22 14.11
N SER A 319 18.42 0.11 14.52
CA SER A 319 17.29 0.81 13.88
C SER A 319 17.44 2.34 13.96
N ILE A 320 17.85 2.88 15.11
CA ILE A 320 18.13 4.32 15.28
C ILE A 320 19.27 4.77 14.35
N LYS A 321 20.35 4.00 14.24
CA LYS A 321 21.46 4.31 13.33
C LYS A 321 21.00 4.42 11.89
N MET A 322 20.17 3.52 11.42
CA MET A 322 19.66 3.54 10.05
C MET A 322 18.77 4.77 9.78
N THR A 323 18.00 5.20 10.77
CA THR A 323 17.18 6.41 10.68
C THR A 323 18.06 7.68 10.73
N SER A 324 19.17 7.66 11.46
CA SER A 324 20.07 8.81 11.61
C SER A 324 21.10 8.97 10.48
N GLU A 325 21.47 7.92 9.74
CA GLU A 325 22.32 8.01 8.53
C GLU A 325 21.70 8.90 7.44
N ALA A 326 20.41 9.21 7.56
CA ALA A 326 19.71 10.15 6.68
C ALA A 326 19.96 11.65 6.99
N GLY A 327 21.01 11.99 7.75
CA GLY A 327 21.42 13.37 8.02
C GLY A 327 20.82 13.98 9.29
N THR A 328 20.39 13.18 10.20
CA THR A 328 19.76 13.58 11.46
C THR A 328 20.65 13.17 12.64
N TYR A 329 20.99 14.13 13.49
CA TYR A 329 21.86 13.89 14.63
C TYR A 329 21.02 13.66 15.89
N ILE A 330 21.15 12.46 16.46
CA ILE A 330 20.64 12.10 17.80
C ILE A 330 21.84 11.93 18.72
N THR A 331 21.83 12.59 19.89
CA THR A 331 22.86 12.42 20.90
C THR A 331 22.80 11.03 21.51
N GLU A 332 23.92 10.51 22.02
CA GLU A 332 23.92 9.21 22.70
C GLU A 332 22.97 9.17 23.91
N ARG A 333 22.84 10.28 24.61
CA ARG A 333 21.90 10.44 25.73
C ARG A 333 20.42 10.35 25.28
N GLU A 334 20.07 11.01 24.19
CA GLU A 334 18.71 10.90 23.61
C GLU A 334 18.41 9.46 23.16
N LYS A 335 19.41 8.80 22.56
CA LYS A 335 19.31 7.41 22.16
C LYS A 335 19.06 6.47 23.34
N GLU A 336 19.78 6.63 24.44
CA GLU A 336 19.56 5.85 25.65
C GLU A 336 18.13 6.01 26.18
N VAL A 337 17.64 7.24 26.26
CA VAL A 337 16.26 7.54 26.71
C VAL A 337 15.22 6.93 25.77
N ILE A 338 15.40 7.05 24.45
CA ILE A 338 14.49 6.45 23.46
C ILE A 338 14.44 4.93 23.62
N LEU A 339 15.62 4.28 23.77
CA LEU A 339 15.71 2.83 23.93
C LEU A 339 15.04 2.35 25.22
N GLU A 340 15.25 3.04 26.33
CA GLU A 340 14.62 2.74 27.61
C GLU A 340 13.10 2.85 27.53
N LYS A 341 12.59 3.98 27.01
CA LYS A 341 11.15 4.25 26.94
C LYS A 341 10.42 3.41 25.89
N SER A 342 11.12 2.88 24.90
CA SER A 342 10.52 2.02 23.86
C SER A 342 10.03 0.68 24.38
N CYS A 343 10.51 0.20 25.51
CA CYS A 343 10.23 -1.14 26.05
C CYS A 343 10.38 -2.25 24.98
N GLY A 344 11.32 -2.10 24.08
CA GLY A 344 11.56 -3.08 23.01
C GLY A 344 10.66 -2.93 21.77
N ASN A 345 9.90 -1.85 21.66
CA ASN A 345 8.99 -1.63 20.54
C ASN A 345 9.63 -0.76 19.44
N PRO A 346 9.90 -1.29 18.23
CA PRO A 346 10.54 -0.54 17.15
C PRO A 346 9.68 0.59 16.59
N ALA A 347 8.34 0.46 16.58
CA ALA A 347 7.48 1.55 16.13
C ALA A 347 7.58 2.75 17.07
N PHE A 348 7.73 2.53 18.37
CA PHE A 348 7.99 3.61 19.32
C PHE A 348 9.31 4.31 19.02
N VAL A 349 10.38 3.52 18.81
CA VAL A 349 11.71 4.07 18.47
C VAL A 349 11.65 4.94 17.22
N GLU A 350 10.99 4.48 16.17
CA GLU A 350 10.82 5.22 14.93
C GLU A 350 10.11 6.57 15.16
N GLN A 351 9.00 6.56 15.89
CA GLN A 351 8.20 7.77 16.15
C GLN A 351 8.89 8.71 17.15
N ALA A 352 9.57 8.19 18.17
CA ALA A 352 10.33 8.98 19.12
C ALA A 352 11.54 9.66 18.44
N THR A 353 12.23 8.93 17.58
CA THR A 353 13.30 9.46 16.74
C THR A 353 12.80 10.62 15.88
N SER A 354 11.66 10.44 15.21
CA SER A 354 11.04 11.49 14.39
C SER A 354 10.61 12.69 15.24
N TYR A 355 10.07 12.48 16.43
CA TYR A 355 9.71 13.54 17.36
C TYR A 355 10.92 14.39 17.75
N CYS A 356 12.07 13.75 18.04
CA CYS A 356 13.30 14.48 18.34
C CYS A 356 13.76 15.38 17.17
N PHE A 357 13.38 15.10 15.93
CA PHE A 357 13.67 15.95 14.77
C PHE A 357 12.67 17.05 14.56
N ASP A 358 11.38 16.78 14.75
CA ASP A 358 10.30 17.75 14.57
C ASP A 358 10.43 18.92 15.57
N CYS A 359 10.92 18.65 16.77
CA CYS A 359 11.12 19.68 17.79
C CYS A 359 12.52 20.34 17.65
N GLN A 360 12.63 21.65 17.61
CA GLN A 360 13.90 22.39 17.52
C GLN A 360 14.56 22.69 18.88
N ILE A 361 14.22 21.98 19.94
CA ILE A 361 14.67 22.21 21.32
C ILE A 361 15.76 21.19 21.68
N SER A 362 16.80 21.57 22.38
CA SER A 362 17.81 20.65 22.93
C SER A 362 17.22 19.78 24.05
N ASP A 363 17.73 18.53 24.21
CA ASP A 363 17.33 17.56 25.25
C ASP A 363 15.86 17.06 25.17
N LYS A 364 15.31 16.91 24.00
CA LYS A 364 13.90 16.57 23.73
C LYS A 364 13.50 15.16 24.15
N ALA A 365 14.44 14.23 24.15
CA ALA A 365 14.16 12.85 24.55
C ALA A 365 13.65 12.74 25.98
N PHE A 366 13.96 13.70 26.86
CA PHE A 366 13.45 13.73 28.24
C PHE A 366 11.95 14.09 28.33
N LEU A 367 11.40 14.75 27.31
CA LEU A 367 9.97 15.06 27.19
C LEU A 367 9.16 13.86 26.67
N LEU A 368 9.82 12.81 26.18
CA LEU A 368 9.14 11.63 25.68
C LEU A 368 8.33 10.95 26.78
N THR A 369 7.10 10.64 26.48
CA THR A 369 6.24 9.80 27.32
C THR A 369 6.56 8.32 27.10
N ASN A 370 6.20 7.45 28.04
CA ASN A 370 6.33 6.00 27.87
C ASN A 370 5.16 5.40 27.10
N ASN A 371 4.17 6.21 26.73
CA ASN A 371 2.97 5.79 26.03
C ASN A 371 3.05 6.23 24.56
N PHE A 372 2.90 5.28 23.65
CA PHE A 372 2.91 5.53 22.21
C PHE A 372 1.83 6.53 21.78
N GLU A 373 0.63 6.41 22.34
CA GLU A 373 -0.50 7.30 22.03
C GLU A 373 -0.18 8.75 22.37
N ASN A 374 0.33 9.00 23.57
CA ASN A 374 0.74 10.35 23.98
C ASN A 374 1.87 10.91 23.13
N LEU A 375 2.84 10.07 22.75
CA LEU A 375 3.90 10.48 21.83
C LEU A 375 3.35 10.95 20.48
N ILE A 376 2.35 10.25 19.94
CA ILE A 376 1.71 10.65 18.68
C ILE A 376 0.91 11.92 18.84
N LEU A 377 0.20 12.10 19.95
CA LEU A 377 -0.54 13.33 20.24
C LEU A 377 0.37 14.54 20.34
N ASP A 378 1.51 14.41 21.03
CA ASP A 378 2.53 15.47 21.12
C ASP A 378 3.09 15.82 19.74
N ARG A 379 3.31 14.81 18.89
CA ARG A 379 3.73 15.01 17.50
C ARG A 379 2.68 15.73 16.65
N LEU A 380 1.40 15.39 16.82
CA LEU A 380 0.30 16.06 16.12
C LEU A 380 0.15 17.52 16.55
N GLU A 381 0.26 17.80 17.84
CA GLU A 381 0.25 19.18 18.33
C GLU A 381 1.44 20.00 17.77
N THR A 382 2.60 19.38 17.72
CA THR A 382 3.81 20.00 17.12
C THR A 382 3.60 20.24 15.65
N LEU A 383 3.07 19.27 14.89
CA LEU A 383 2.70 19.43 13.49
C LEU A 383 1.71 20.57 13.28
N LYS A 384 0.66 20.65 14.11
CA LYS A 384 -0.35 21.71 14.05
C LYS A 384 0.24 23.10 14.23
N LYS A 385 1.24 23.24 15.13
CA LYS A 385 1.94 24.51 15.37
C LYS A 385 2.87 24.92 14.23
N ILE A 386 3.55 23.94 13.60
CA ILE A 386 4.54 24.18 12.53
C ILE A 386 3.88 24.31 11.16
N ASN A 387 2.93 23.40 10.86
CA ASN A 387 2.27 23.35 9.55
C ASN A 387 0.79 22.90 9.71
N GLN A 388 -0.09 23.90 9.89
CA GLN A 388 -1.51 23.66 10.13
C GLN A 388 -2.20 22.95 8.94
N GLU A 389 -1.80 23.23 7.70
CA GLU A 389 -2.38 22.60 6.50
C GLU A 389 -1.98 21.13 6.41
N ALA A 390 -0.72 20.80 6.71
CA ALA A 390 -0.28 19.40 6.79
C ALA A 390 -1.03 18.62 7.88
N HIS A 391 -1.29 19.26 9.04
CA HIS A 391 -2.09 18.67 10.12
C HIS A 391 -3.52 18.39 9.66
N LYS A 392 -4.22 19.36 9.06
CA LYS A 392 -5.59 19.20 8.54
C LYS A 392 -5.68 18.08 7.51
N LEU A 393 -4.73 18.06 6.55
CA LEU A 393 -4.67 17.03 5.52
C LEU A 393 -4.44 15.65 6.11
N LEU A 394 -3.55 15.52 7.10
CA LEU A 394 -3.28 14.25 7.79
C LEU A 394 -4.50 13.72 8.54
N CYS A 395 -5.23 14.60 9.25
CA CYS A 395 -6.47 14.24 9.95
C CYS A 395 -7.56 13.79 8.96
N CYS A 396 -7.78 14.53 7.88
CA CYS A 396 -8.73 14.13 6.84
C CYS A 396 -8.35 12.79 6.21
N ALA A 397 -7.07 12.60 5.91
CA ALA A 397 -6.55 11.35 5.38
C ALA A 397 -6.82 10.17 6.33
N ALA A 398 -6.69 10.36 7.64
CA ALA A 398 -6.98 9.32 8.63
C ALA A 398 -8.45 8.87 8.62
N ILE A 399 -9.38 9.80 8.40
CA ILE A 399 -10.82 9.50 8.27
C ILE A 399 -11.09 8.67 7.00
N LEU A 400 -10.38 8.95 5.90
CA LEU A 400 -10.55 8.25 4.64
C LEU A 400 -9.94 6.83 4.65
N GLY A 401 -9.05 6.54 5.59
CA GLY A 401 -8.46 5.22 5.78
C GLY A 401 -6.94 5.21 5.90
N ASN A 402 -6.37 4.03 6.06
CA ASN A 402 -4.92 3.86 6.20
C ASN A 402 -4.16 4.15 4.88
N LYS A 403 -4.78 3.91 3.74
CA LYS A 403 -4.20 4.18 2.41
C LYS A 403 -4.77 5.50 1.85
N LEU A 404 -3.90 6.49 1.67
CA LEU A 404 -4.24 7.84 1.25
C LEU A 404 -4.30 7.93 -0.28
N ASN A 405 -5.49 8.16 -0.82
CA ASN A 405 -5.66 8.45 -2.24
C ASN A 405 -5.31 9.93 -2.52
N LEU A 406 -4.20 10.17 -3.21
CA LEU A 406 -3.70 11.52 -3.48
C LEU A 406 -4.65 12.37 -4.33
N VAL A 407 -5.35 11.75 -5.28
CA VAL A 407 -6.29 12.45 -6.17
C VAL A 407 -7.47 12.94 -5.34
N LEU A 408 -8.06 12.05 -4.55
CA LEU A 408 -9.20 12.38 -3.69
C LEU A 408 -8.87 13.46 -2.66
N LEU A 409 -7.73 13.32 -1.96
CA LEU A 409 -7.30 14.32 -0.98
C LEU A 409 -7.08 15.68 -1.60
N LYS A 410 -6.44 15.73 -2.77
CA LYS A 410 -6.23 16.99 -3.49
C LYS A 410 -7.53 17.64 -3.91
N ASP A 411 -8.50 16.86 -4.37
CA ASP A 411 -9.82 17.36 -4.80
C ASP A 411 -10.63 17.89 -3.61
N ILE A 412 -10.62 17.18 -2.47
CA ILE A 412 -11.31 17.62 -1.23
C ILE A 412 -10.78 18.99 -0.76
N PHE A 413 -9.48 19.21 -0.77
CA PHE A 413 -8.88 20.44 -0.27
C PHE A 413 -8.76 21.55 -1.34
N GLY A 414 -8.91 21.22 -2.63
CA GLY A 414 -8.75 22.17 -3.73
C GLY A 414 -7.35 22.73 -3.89
N TYR A 415 -6.32 22.05 -3.38
CA TYR A 415 -4.93 22.50 -3.44
C TYR A 415 -4.39 22.59 -4.87
N LYS A 416 -3.53 23.56 -5.11
CA LYS A 416 -2.68 23.61 -6.30
C LYS A 416 -1.67 22.46 -6.27
N ASN A 417 -1.24 21.98 -7.45
CA ASN A 417 -0.32 20.85 -7.55
C ASN A 417 0.95 21.02 -6.70
N GLN A 418 1.61 22.18 -6.75
CA GLN A 418 2.85 22.41 -6.02
C GLN A 418 2.62 22.45 -4.52
N GLU A 419 1.62 23.19 -4.06
CA GLU A 419 1.25 23.29 -2.65
C GLU A 419 0.95 21.90 -2.04
N PHE A 420 0.17 21.07 -2.75
CA PHE A 420 -0.12 19.72 -2.33
C PHE A 420 1.13 18.84 -2.23
N LEU A 421 2.02 18.92 -3.22
CA LEU A 421 3.29 18.18 -3.21
C LEU A 421 4.21 18.63 -2.08
N ASP A 422 4.24 19.91 -1.77
CA ASP A 422 5.04 20.45 -0.67
C ASP A 422 4.53 19.93 0.69
N ILE A 423 3.19 19.91 0.90
CA ILE A 423 2.56 19.36 2.10
C ILE A 423 2.85 17.87 2.21
N MET A 424 2.66 17.09 1.13
CA MET A 424 2.93 15.65 1.14
C MET A 424 4.41 15.35 1.38
N SER A 425 5.33 16.12 0.76
CA SER A 425 6.77 16.01 0.99
C SER A 425 7.12 16.25 2.46
N TYR A 426 6.48 17.24 3.09
CA TYR A 426 6.65 17.51 4.52
C TYR A 426 6.19 16.34 5.37
N LEU A 427 4.99 15.79 5.13
CA LEU A 427 4.45 14.64 5.87
C LEU A 427 5.31 13.38 5.73
N VAL A 428 5.91 13.16 4.56
CA VAL A 428 6.89 12.08 4.33
C VAL A 428 8.17 12.34 5.12
N LYS A 429 8.71 13.55 5.07
CA LYS A 429 9.93 13.94 5.81
C LYS A 429 9.76 13.82 7.31
N SER A 430 8.58 14.18 7.82
CA SER A 430 8.23 14.04 9.24
C SER A 430 7.78 12.63 9.61
N ASN A 431 7.91 11.66 8.73
CA ASN A 431 7.64 10.24 9.00
C ASN A 431 6.21 9.92 9.47
N PHE A 432 5.22 10.69 9.01
CA PHE A 432 3.79 10.38 9.24
C PHE A 432 3.26 9.43 8.18
N VAL A 433 3.67 9.64 6.93
CA VAL A 433 3.22 8.85 5.78
C VAL A 433 4.41 8.44 4.91
N ARG A 434 4.23 7.39 4.11
CA ARG A 434 5.21 6.94 3.13
C ARG A 434 4.54 6.62 1.79
N PRO A 435 5.26 6.68 0.67
CA PRO A 435 4.74 6.23 -0.62
C PRO A 435 4.38 4.74 -0.56
N TYR A 436 3.18 4.40 -1.05
CA TYR A 436 2.74 3.01 -1.23
C TYR A 436 2.89 2.60 -2.71
N ASN A 437 2.40 3.47 -3.60
CA ASN A 437 2.59 3.36 -5.05
C ASN A 437 2.49 4.76 -5.69
N GLN A 438 2.36 4.84 -7.02
CA GLN A 438 2.31 6.12 -7.73
C GLN A 438 1.09 7.01 -7.39
N ILE A 439 0.01 6.43 -6.86
CA ILE A 439 -1.26 7.13 -6.62
C ILE A 439 -1.58 7.18 -5.11
N TYR A 440 -1.08 6.21 -4.35
CA TYR A 440 -1.38 6.06 -2.94
C TYR A 440 -0.15 6.29 -2.08
N TYR A 441 -0.39 6.92 -0.94
CA TYR A 441 0.50 6.89 0.22
C TYR A 441 -0.17 6.07 1.32
N GLU A 442 0.58 5.67 2.32
CA GLU A 442 0.04 5.00 3.50
C GLU A 442 0.61 5.63 4.77
N PHE A 443 -0.09 5.54 5.88
CA PHE A 443 0.50 5.87 7.18
C PHE A 443 1.67 4.94 7.46
N ASN A 444 2.73 5.45 8.08
CA ASN A 444 3.95 4.66 8.31
C ASN A 444 3.72 3.37 9.08
N ASN A 445 2.75 3.37 9.99
CA ASN A 445 2.25 2.16 10.64
C ASN A 445 0.77 2.30 11.02
N LEU A 446 0.10 1.16 11.18
CA LEU A 446 -1.32 1.11 11.51
C LEU A 446 -1.61 1.75 12.88
N LEU A 447 -0.72 1.59 13.85
CA LEU A 447 -0.89 2.14 15.19
C LEU A 447 -0.91 3.69 15.18
N LEU A 448 -0.08 4.30 14.33
CA LEU A 448 -0.09 5.75 14.09
C LEU A 448 -1.44 6.19 13.52
N TRP A 449 -1.94 5.51 12.48
CA TRP A 449 -3.24 5.80 11.89
C TRP A 449 -4.38 5.65 12.89
N GLU A 450 -4.43 4.53 13.63
CA GLU A 450 -5.46 4.29 14.65
C GLU A 450 -5.45 5.37 15.75
N THR A 451 -4.25 5.78 16.19
CA THR A 451 -4.11 6.82 17.21
C THR A 451 -4.63 8.17 16.71
N ILE A 452 -4.28 8.54 15.48
CA ILE A 452 -4.79 9.76 14.86
C ILE A 452 -6.31 9.70 14.74
N LEU A 453 -6.84 8.61 14.17
CA LEU A 453 -8.28 8.45 13.95
C LEU A 453 -9.11 8.51 15.24
N LYS A 454 -8.60 7.99 16.35
CA LYS A 454 -9.28 8.04 17.66
C LYS A 454 -9.34 9.43 18.27
N ASN A 455 -8.45 10.32 17.88
CA ASN A 455 -8.25 11.62 18.54
C ASN A 455 -8.61 12.82 17.63
N ILE A 456 -9.29 12.56 16.51
CA ILE A 456 -9.94 13.56 15.68
C ILE A 456 -11.37 13.76 16.18
#